data_500967d57f6c792f0454a597047e4662
#
_entry.id   500967d57f6c792f0454a597047e4662
#
_cell.length_a   1.000
_cell.length_b   1.000
_cell.length_c   1.000
_cell.angle_alpha   90.00
_cell.angle_beta   90.00
_cell.angle_gamma   90.00
#
_symmetry.space_group_name_H-M   'P 1'
#
loop_
_entity.id
_entity.type
_entity.pdbx_description
1 polymer ?
#
loop_
_entity_poly.entity_id
_entity_poly.type
_entity_poly.pdbx_seq_one_letter_code
_entity_poly.pdbx_strand_id
1 'polypeptide(L)'
;MNDTSCICISLRKAANHISKLYDHELSALDIKITQYSTLKNIKDLGNPTVNELSRKLDLERTTVLRNLDKLKKVDLISYKKNDVNKIKVISLTVNGRKKLNEAKVIWEKTQQKFLNAFELNNKNQFDSLMKKISKLNF
;
A
#
# COMPACT_ATOMS: atom_id res chain seq x y z
N MET A 1 -2.59 19.67 20.35
CA MET A 1 -1.28 19.62 19.71
C MET A 1 -1.07 20.86 18.89
N ASN A 2 -0.13 21.70 19.28
CA ASN A 2 0.02 23.02 18.68
C ASN A 2 1.32 23.23 17.92
N ASP A 3 1.97 22.17 17.53
CA ASP A 3 3.14 22.31 16.67
C ASP A 3 2.70 22.29 15.21
N THR A 4 2.28 23.45 14.73
CA THR A 4 1.88 23.65 13.34
C THR A 4 3.03 24.17 12.50
N SER A 5 4.24 24.18 13.06
CA SER A 5 5.38 24.84 12.44
C SER A 5 5.91 24.15 11.19
N CYS A 6 5.70 22.83 11.03
CA CYS A 6 6.25 22.10 9.90
C CYS A 6 5.21 21.16 9.27
N ILE A 7 4.82 21.47 8.04
CA ILE A 7 3.87 20.68 7.26
C ILE A 7 4.38 19.25 7.05
N CYS A 8 5.68 19.10 6.76
CA CYS A 8 6.28 17.79 6.54
C CYS A 8 6.16 16.89 7.78
N ILE A 9 6.51 17.42 8.95
CA ILE A 9 6.43 16.66 10.21
C ILE A 9 4.98 16.31 10.52
N SER A 10 4.07 17.25 10.34
CA SER A 10 2.62 17.02 10.56
C SER A 10 2.09 15.90 9.67
N LEU A 11 2.43 15.91 8.39
CA LEU A 11 2.03 14.87 7.45
C LEU A 11 2.63 13.52 7.81
N ARG A 12 3.90 13.46 8.21
CA ARG A 12 4.55 12.21 8.63
C ARG A 12 3.89 11.61 9.86
N LYS A 13 3.60 12.43 10.86
CA LYS A 13 2.90 11.99 12.08
C LYS A 13 1.50 11.46 11.75
N ALA A 14 0.77 12.18 10.92
CA ALA A 14 -0.56 11.76 10.47
C ALA A 14 -0.49 10.44 9.71
N ALA A 15 0.43 10.30 8.76
CA ALA A 15 0.61 9.08 7.99
C ALA A 15 0.98 7.89 8.88
N ASN A 16 1.88 8.09 9.86
CA ASN A 16 2.24 7.04 10.81
C ASN A 16 1.05 6.59 11.65
N HIS A 17 0.25 7.53 12.11
CA HIS A 17 -0.94 7.21 12.90
C HIS A 17 -1.98 6.45 12.08
N ILE A 18 -2.24 6.89 10.85
CA ILE A 18 -3.14 6.21 9.90
C ILE A 18 -2.66 4.77 9.65
N SER A 19 -1.35 4.59 9.42
CA SER A 19 -0.78 3.25 9.21
C SER A 19 -1.03 2.32 10.41
N LYS A 20 -0.86 2.83 11.62
CA LYS A 20 -1.12 2.05 12.84
C LYS A 20 -2.58 1.66 12.98
N LEU A 21 -3.50 2.55 12.59
CA LEU A 21 -4.93 2.25 12.63
C LEU A 21 -5.30 1.18 11.62
N TYR A 22 -4.77 1.24 10.39
CA TYR A 22 -4.94 0.17 9.41
C TYR A 22 -4.37 -1.15 9.91
N ASP A 23 -3.16 -1.13 10.46
CA ASP A 23 -2.49 -2.33 10.95
C ASP A 23 -3.31 -2.99 12.07
N HIS A 24 -3.90 -2.18 12.95
CA HIS A 24 -4.77 -2.68 14.00
C HIS A 24 -6.00 -3.38 13.42
N GLU A 25 -6.68 -2.76 12.46
CA GLU A 25 -7.86 -3.33 11.82
C GLU A 25 -7.53 -4.61 11.03
N LEU A 26 -6.35 -4.70 10.43
CA LEU A 26 -5.90 -5.85 9.65
C LEU A 26 -5.24 -6.94 10.50
N SER A 27 -5.07 -6.72 11.80
CA SER A 27 -4.32 -7.63 12.68
C SER A 27 -4.90 -9.05 12.75
N ALA A 28 -6.22 -9.19 12.61
CA ALA A 28 -6.89 -10.50 12.61
C ALA A 28 -6.42 -11.39 11.45
N LEU A 29 -5.93 -10.81 10.36
CA LEU A 29 -5.41 -11.53 9.20
C LEU A 29 -3.88 -11.62 9.21
N ASP A 30 -3.24 -11.15 10.27
CA ASP A 30 -1.78 -11.12 10.40
C ASP A 30 -1.11 -10.45 9.17
N ILE A 31 -1.65 -9.32 8.75
CA ILE A 31 -1.15 -8.55 7.62
C ILE A 31 -1.14 -7.06 8.00
N LYS A 32 -0.17 -6.33 7.47
CA LYS A 32 -0.04 -4.88 7.64
C LYS A 32 -0.49 -4.16 6.39
N ILE A 33 -0.82 -2.87 6.55
CA ILE A 33 -1.29 -2.04 5.42
C ILE A 33 -0.26 -1.98 4.28
N THR A 34 1.02 -1.95 4.58
CA THR A 34 2.08 -1.96 3.56
C THR A 34 2.07 -3.26 2.76
N GLN A 35 1.80 -4.38 3.41
CA GLN A 35 1.69 -5.69 2.75
C GLN A 35 0.44 -5.76 1.89
N TYR A 36 -0.69 -5.32 2.41
CA TYR A 36 -1.94 -5.24 1.66
C TYR A 36 -1.77 -4.40 0.39
N SER A 37 -1.19 -3.20 0.54
CA SER A 37 -0.95 -2.28 -0.57
C SER A 37 -0.03 -2.90 -1.62
N THR A 38 1.00 -3.60 -1.20
CA THR A 38 1.93 -4.29 -2.10
C THR A 38 1.21 -5.41 -2.87
N LEU A 39 0.45 -6.26 -2.19
CA LEU A 39 -0.31 -7.34 -2.82
C LEU A 39 -1.32 -6.79 -3.83
N LYS A 40 -2.04 -5.73 -3.45
CA LYS A 40 -3.03 -5.10 -4.33
C LYS A 40 -2.39 -4.57 -5.61
N ASN A 41 -1.26 -3.89 -5.49
CA ASN A 41 -0.57 -3.33 -6.64
C ASN A 41 0.07 -4.40 -7.53
N ILE A 42 0.54 -5.51 -6.97
CA ILE A 42 0.99 -6.66 -7.77
C ILE A 42 -0.16 -7.19 -8.62
N LYS A 43 -1.34 -7.33 -8.03
CA LYS A 43 -2.53 -7.77 -8.75
C LYS A 43 -2.92 -6.80 -9.86
N ASP A 44 -2.99 -5.51 -9.53
CA ASP A 44 -3.44 -4.47 -10.46
C ASP A 44 -2.49 -4.30 -11.65
N LEU A 45 -1.18 -4.46 -11.43
CA LEU A 45 -0.17 -4.36 -12.48
C LEU A 45 -0.04 -5.61 -13.33
N GLY A 46 -0.56 -6.75 -12.87
CA GLY A 46 -0.49 -8.00 -13.62
C GLY A 46 0.93 -8.55 -13.75
N ASN A 47 1.47 -9.10 -12.67
CA ASN A 47 2.82 -9.68 -12.62
C ASN A 47 3.92 -8.66 -12.97
N PRO A 48 4.10 -7.62 -12.16
CA PRO A 48 5.09 -6.58 -12.44
C PRO A 48 6.52 -7.02 -12.16
N THR A 49 7.47 -6.29 -12.72
CA THR A 49 8.85 -6.31 -12.27
C THR A 49 8.98 -5.51 -10.98
N VAL A 50 10.11 -5.67 -10.28
CA VAL A 50 10.40 -4.87 -9.07
C VAL A 50 10.40 -3.38 -9.39
N ASN A 51 10.98 -3.00 -10.54
CA ASN A 51 11.04 -1.58 -10.93
C ASN A 51 9.65 -0.99 -11.22
N GLU A 52 8.79 -1.74 -11.88
CA GLU A 52 7.41 -1.32 -12.13
C GLU A 52 6.64 -1.13 -10.82
N LEU A 53 6.81 -2.08 -9.90
CA LEU A 53 6.16 -2.00 -8.59
C LEU A 53 6.69 -0.83 -7.76
N SER A 54 7.99 -0.58 -7.79
CA SER A 54 8.63 0.55 -7.09
C SER A 54 8.07 1.88 -7.56
N ARG A 55 7.93 2.05 -8.88
CA ARG A 55 7.34 3.26 -9.45
C ARG A 55 5.88 3.44 -9.05
N LYS A 56 5.12 2.35 -9.09
CA LYS A 56 3.69 2.40 -8.74
C LYS A 56 3.47 2.77 -7.28
N LEU A 57 4.30 2.22 -6.39
CA LEU A 57 4.21 2.47 -4.94
C LEU A 57 4.92 3.76 -4.51
N ASP A 58 5.68 4.38 -5.41
CA ASP A 58 6.53 5.54 -5.10
C ASP A 58 7.45 5.26 -3.92
N LEU A 59 8.11 4.09 -3.97
CA LEU A 59 9.05 3.63 -2.95
C LEU A 59 10.37 3.30 -3.59
N GLU A 60 11.44 3.38 -2.80
CA GLU A 60 12.76 2.97 -3.24
C GLU A 60 12.80 1.45 -3.45
N ARG A 61 13.62 1.01 -4.40
CA ARG A 61 13.79 -0.40 -4.75
C ARG A 61 14.15 -1.26 -3.54
N THR A 62 15.05 -0.78 -2.68
CA THR A 62 15.47 -1.52 -1.48
C THR A 62 14.31 -1.75 -0.51
N THR A 63 13.44 -0.75 -0.33
CA THR A 63 12.24 -0.87 0.50
C THR A 63 11.27 -1.90 -0.07
N VAL A 64 11.05 -1.85 -1.39
CA VAL A 64 10.18 -2.80 -2.08
C VAL A 64 10.71 -4.23 -1.94
N LEU A 65 12.01 -4.43 -2.16
CA LEU A 65 12.63 -5.75 -2.03
C LEU A 65 12.49 -6.31 -0.61
N ARG A 66 12.64 -5.46 0.40
CA ARG A 66 12.46 -5.86 1.80
C ARG A 66 11.02 -6.30 2.08
N ASN A 67 10.05 -5.56 1.56
CA ASN A 67 8.63 -5.91 1.69
C ASN A 67 8.31 -7.22 0.95
N LEU A 68 8.85 -7.40 -0.24
CA LEU A 68 8.66 -8.61 -1.03
C LEU A 68 9.26 -9.83 -0.35
N ASP A 69 10.42 -9.70 0.28
CA ASP A 69 11.04 -10.80 1.05
C ASP A 69 10.11 -11.30 2.15
N LYS A 70 9.49 -10.39 2.88
CA LYS A 70 8.53 -10.75 3.94
C LYS A 70 7.32 -11.49 3.38
N LEU A 71 6.80 -11.02 2.26
CA LEU A 71 5.64 -11.64 1.61
C LEU A 71 5.98 -13.03 1.05
N LYS A 72 7.18 -13.19 0.51
CA LYS A 72 7.64 -14.48 0.00
C LYS A 72 7.80 -15.50 1.14
N LYS A 73 8.34 -15.09 2.28
CA LYS A 73 8.55 -15.97 3.44
C LYS A 73 7.25 -16.57 3.97
N VAL A 74 6.14 -15.84 3.83
CA VAL A 74 4.82 -16.31 4.26
C VAL A 74 3.96 -16.82 3.10
N ASP A 75 4.58 -17.12 1.96
CA ASP A 75 3.95 -17.72 0.78
C ASP A 75 2.78 -16.92 0.21
N LEU A 76 2.89 -15.62 0.19
CA LEU A 76 1.88 -14.74 -0.42
C LEU A 76 2.25 -14.30 -1.84
N ILE A 77 3.53 -14.36 -2.18
CA ILE A 77 4.04 -14.06 -3.53
C ILE A 77 5.03 -15.12 -3.97
N SER A 78 5.23 -15.19 -5.28
CA SER A 78 6.31 -15.97 -5.91
C SER A 78 6.94 -15.15 -7.02
N TYR A 79 8.14 -15.53 -7.40
CA TYR A 79 8.82 -14.94 -8.55
C TYR A 79 8.71 -15.89 -9.72
N LYS A 80 8.49 -15.33 -10.91
CA LYS A 80 8.45 -16.08 -12.17
C LYS A 80 9.33 -15.37 -13.19
N LYS A 81 9.89 -16.12 -14.14
CA LYS A 81 10.55 -15.53 -15.28
C LYS A 81 9.56 -15.43 -16.43
N ASN A 82 9.54 -14.28 -17.10
CA ASN A 82 8.79 -14.11 -18.32
C ASN A 82 9.38 -15.02 -19.40
N ASP A 83 8.54 -15.80 -20.07
CA ASP A 83 8.99 -16.80 -21.06
C ASP A 83 9.66 -16.16 -22.28
N VAL A 84 9.26 -14.93 -22.64
CA VAL A 84 9.75 -14.24 -23.82
C VAL A 84 11.08 -13.54 -23.56
N ASN A 85 11.15 -12.69 -22.51
CA ASN A 85 12.31 -11.83 -22.26
C ASN A 85 13.16 -12.27 -21.07
N LYS A 86 12.79 -13.37 -20.39
CA LYS A 86 13.49 -13.91 -19.20
C LYS A 86 13.59 -12.95 -18.02
N ILE A 87 12.81 -11.87 -18.02
CA ILE A 87 12.76 -10.91 -16.92
C ILE A 87 11.97 -11.51 -15.76
N LYS A 88 12.50 -11.31 -14.55
CA LYS A 88 11.87 -11.77 -13.32
C LYS A 88 10.65 -10.89 -12.97
N VAL A 89 9.50 -11.51 -12.80
CA VAL A 89 8.26 -10.83 -12.42
C VAL A 89 7.73 -11.39 -11.12
N ILE A 90 6.90 -10.60 -10.46
CA ILE A 90 6.30 -10.94 -9.17
C ILE A 90 4.86 -11.38 -9.42
N SER A 91 4.46 -12.47 -8.79
CA SER A 91 3.12 -13.03 -8.94
C SER A 91 2.53 -13.33 -7.56
N LEU A 92 1.23 -13.15 -7.41
CA LEU A 92 0.51 -13.60 -6.22
C LEU A 92 0.40 -15.12 -6.25
N THR A 93 0.59 -15.76 -5.10
CA THR A 93 0.25 -17.17 -4.91
C THR A 93 -1.27 -17.29 -4.70
N VAL A 94 -1.77 -18.53 -4.67
CA VAL A 94 -3.16 -18.80 -4.28
C VAL A 94 -3.44 -18.21 -2.89
N ASN A 95 -2.52 -18.41 -1.95
CA ASN A 95 -2.60 -17.85 -0.60
C ASN A 95 -2.60 -16.32 -0.63
N GLY A 96 -1.78 -15.72 -1.50
CA GLY A 96 -1.72 -14.27 -1.66
C GLY A 96 -3.03 -13.68 -2.15
N ARG A 97 -3.66 -14.31 -3.14
CA ARG A 97 -4.98 -13.88 -3.62
C ARG A 97 -6.05 -14.00 -2.56
N LYS A 98 -6.06 -15.10 -1.83
CA LYS A 98 -7.01 -15.32 -0.74
C LYS A 98 -6.84 -14.25 0.35
N LYS A 99 -5.60 -14.02 0.77
CA LYS A 99 -5.29 -12.99 1.79
C LYS A 99 -5.73 -11.61 1.32
N LEU A 100 -5.44 -11.26 0.08
CA LEU A 100 -5.82 -9.99 -0.52
C LEU A 100 -7.34 -9.80 -0.51
N ASN A 101 -8.10 -10.82 -0.90
CA ASN A 101 -9.56 -10.76 -0.94
C ASN A 101 -10.16 -10.59 0.48
N GLU A 102 -9.63 -11.32 1.46
CA GLU A 102 -10.08 -11.19 2.85
C GLU A 102 -9.74 -9.80 3.42
N ALA A 103 -8.53 -9.32 3.15
CA ALA A 103 -8.07 -8.02 3.62
C ALA A 103 -8.84 -6.86 2.97
N LYS A 104 -9.27 -7.02 1.73
CA LYS A 104 -10.02 -5.98 1.00
C LYS A 104 -11.30 -5.58 1.74
N VAL A 105 -12.02 -6.54 2.30
CA VAL A 105 -13.25 -6.28 3.05
C VAL A 105 -12.96 -5.39 4.27
N ILE A 106 -11.91 -5.71 5.01
CA ILE A 106 -11.49 -4.94 6.18
C ILE A 106 -11.00 -3.57 5.75
N TRP A 107 -10.21 -3.50 4.68
CA TRP A 107 -9.67 -2.26 4.14
C TRP A 107 -10.79 -1.30 3.73
N GLU A 108 -11.82 -1.79 3.04
CA GLU A 108 -12.96 -0.97 2.61
C GLU A 108 -13.70 -0.38 3.81
N LYS A 109 -13.95 -1.20 4.84
CA LYS A 109 -14.59 -0.73 6.08
C LYS A 109 -13.74 0.31 6.79
N THR A 110 -12.44 0.12 6.83
CA THR A 110 -11.51 1.06 7.46
C THR A 110 -11.46 2.38 6.70
N GLN A 111 -11.45 2.34 5.36
CA GLN A 111 -11.54 3.53 4.52
C GLN A 111 -12.79 4.35 4.89
N GLN A 112 -13.92 3.68 5.05
CA GLN A 112 -15.16 4.36 5.38
C GLN A 112 -15.11 5.00 6.79
N LYS A 113 -14.46 4.34 7.75
CA LYS A 113 -14.24 4.91 9.08
C LYS A 113 -13.44 6.20 9.00
N PHE A 114 -12.39 6.26 8.18
CA PHE A 114 -11.60 7.47 7.99
C PHE A 114 -12.42 8.59 7.34
N LEU A 115 -13.15 8.29 6.28
CA LEU A 115 -13.98 9.29 5.61
C LEU A 115 -15.01 9.89 6.56
N ASN A 116 -15.63 9.06 7.39
CA ASN A 116 -16.58 9.52 8.40
C ASN A 116 -15.88 10.39 9.46
N ALA A 117 -14.72 9.98 9.93
CA ALA A 117 -13.96 10.73 10.93
C ALA A 117 -13.46 12.07 10.38
N PHE A 118 -13.12 12.13 9.10
CA PHE A 118 -12.68 13.36 8.43
C PHE A 118 -13.86 14.26 8.04
N GLU A 119 -15.09 13.81 8.25
CA GLU A 119 -16.32 14.52 7.85
C GLU A 119 -16.37 14.76 6.33
N LEU A 120 -15.82 13.82 5.56
CA LEU A 120 -15.81 13.86 4.09
C LEU A 120 -16.94 13.02 3.52
N ASN A 121 -17.72 13.62 2.60
CA ASN A 121 -18.80 12.91 1.91
C ASN A 121 -18.29 11.84 0.97
N ASN A 122 -17.07 12.04 0.42
CA ASN A 122 -16.42 11.08 -0.45
C ASN A 122 -14.90 11.30 -0.42
N LYS A 123 -14.18 10.37 -1.02
CA LYS A 123 -12.72 10.39 -1.06
C LYS A 123 -12.13 11.45 -1.99
N ASN A 124 -12.95 12.07 -2.86
CA ASN A 124 -12.46 13.02 -3.87
C ASN A 124 -11.80 14.25 -3.26
N GLN A 125 -12.31 14.75 -2.15
CA GLN A 125 -11.73 15.91 -1.45
C GLN A 125 -10.32 15.59 -0.94
N PHE A 126 -10.15 14.43 -0.34
CA PHE A 126 -8.84 13.95 0.12
C PHE A 126 -7.88 13.76 -1.04
N ASP A 127 -8.31 13.06 -2.09
CA ASP A 127 -7.50 12.80 -3.28
C ASP A 127 -7.08 14.10 -3.97
N SER A 128 -7.96 15.10 -4.00
CA SER A 128 -7.65 16.41 -4.58
C SER A 128 -6.50 17.09 -3.85
N LEU A 129 -6.50 17.06 -2.52
CA LEU A 129 -5.41 17.62 -1.72
C LEU A 129 -4.10 16.87 -1.94
N MET A 130 -4.16 15.54 -1.97
CA MET A 130 -2.98 14.70 -2.19
C MET A 130 -2.38 14.97 -3.59
N LYS A 131 -3.22 15.13 -4.61
CA LYS A 131 -2.76 15.48 -5.95
C LYS A 131 -2.08 16.85 -6.00
N LYS A 132 -2.63 17.83 -5.30
CA LYS A 132 -1.99 19.16 -5.21
C LYS A 132 -0.59 19.05 -4.61
N ILE A 133 -0.45 18.29 -3.53
CA ILE A 133 0.86 18.07 -2.90
C ILE A 133 1.84 17.44 -3.88
N SER A 134 1.42 16.39 -4.60
CA SER A 134 2.30 15.66 -5.54
C SER A 134 2.75 16.50 -6.74
N LYS A 135 2.04 17.57 -7.06
CA LYS A 135 2.35 18.44 -8.20
C LYS A 135 3.14 19.70 -7.83
N LEU A 136 3.40 19.89 -6.54
CA LEU A 136 4.18 21.04 -6.09
C LEU A 136 5.59 20.99 -6.69
N ASN A 137 6.01 22.14 -7.19
CA ASN A 137 7.33 22.34 -7.78
C ASN A 137 7.79 23.76 -7.47
N PHE A 138 8.81 23.87 -6.65
CA PHE A 138 9.38 25.16 -6.25
C PHE A 138 10.68 25.46 -6.97
#